data_fec145f5daa78fd70256deb2903e52c0
#
_entry.id   fec145f5daa78fd70256deb2903e52c0
#
_cell.length_a   1.000
_cell.length_b   1.000
_cell.length_c   1.000
_cell.angle_alpha   90.00
_cell.angle_beta   90.00
_cell.angle_gamma   90.00
#
_symmetry.space_group_name_H-M   'P 1'
#
loop_
_entity.id
_entity.type
_entity.pdbx_description
1 polymer ?
#
loop_
_entity_poly.entity_id
_entity_poly.type
_entity_poly.pdbx_seq_one_letter_code
_entity_poly.pdbx_strand_id
1 'polypeptide(L)'
;MPAHIESTGDLRSFQRLMKDAVVRPLAPGYRMQKRWRDGRPMADVAAGFVRPNDRLTAFERLEIYNRMYWFRIIDSFNEDCPGLHAVLGDRKFDRLAVAYLTKHPSRSFTLRNLCSHLEEFIRAEPRWTAPHTALAREVARFEWAQTMGFDEAARPVAKPADFARTDPARLHLSLQPYITLLALAYPVDRYVIAVKKRDTLRAEASNATTSGPTAARKRRVARPRRERCWVAVHRVDNVLYYKRLEPAAYRILAALHDGRTLSRAIVAGGRGVTPAQVQDWFALWAKLGWLCRRK
;
A
#
# COMPACT_ATOMS: atom_id res chain seq x y z
N MET A 1 41.94 11.01 2.14
CA MET A 1 41.71 11.51 3.51
C MET A 1 40.20 11.58 3.71
N PRO A 2 39.62 10.96 4.75
CA PRO A 2 38.23 11.15 5.07
C PRO A 2 37.96 12.63 5.35
N ALA A 3 36.82 13.13 4.90
CA ALA A 3 36.45 14.53 5.02
C ALA A 3 36.56 15.00 6.48
N HIS A 4 37.36 16.03 6.70
CA HIS A 4 37.44 16.71 8.01
C HIS A 4 36.20 17.57 8.17
N ILE A 5 35.44 17.34 9.23
CA ILE A 5 34.20 18.08 9.49
C ILE A 5 34.52 19.15 10.54
N GLU A 6 34.66 20.40 10.10
CA GLU A 6 34.99 21.53 10.97
C GLU A 6 33.79 22.48 11.14
N SER A 7 32.82 22.39 10.25
CA SER A 7 31.65 23.27 10.26
C SER A 7 30.33 22.52 10.12
N THR A 8 29.22 23.16 10.48
CA THR A 8 27.87 22.66 10.20
C THR A 8 27.61 22.52 8.69
N GLY A 9 28.30 23.29 7.86
CA GLY A 9 28.25 23.17 6.39
C GLY A 9 28.89 21.86 5.91
N ASP A 10 30.04 21.51 6.45
CA ASP A 10 30.73 20.26 6.14
C ASP A 10 29.91 19.06 6.60
N LEU A 11 29.32 19.12 7.78
CA LEU A 11 28.44 18.07 8.30
C LEU A 11 27.23 17.86 7.38
N ARG A 12 26.58 18.94 6.93
CA ARG A 12 25.45 18.86 5.99
C ARG A 12 25.87 18.24 4.65
N SER A 13 27.04 18.62 4.14
CA SER A 13 27.58 18.10 2.89
C SER A 13 27.91 16.62 3.01
N PHE A 14 28.51 16.21 4.10
CA PHE A 14 28.77 14.82 4.43
C PHE A 14 27.48 13.99 4.54
N GLN A 15 26.47 14.49 5.26
CA GLN A 15 25.19 13.83 5.40
C GLN A 15 24.47 13.66 4.06
N ARG A 16 24.54 14.65 3.17
CA ARG A 16 23.98 14.53 1.81
C ARG A 16 24.70 13.46 1.00
N LEU A 17 26.03 13.47 1.02
CA LEU A 17 26.84 12.48 0.31
C LEU A 17 26.55 11.04 0.82
N MET A 18 26.52 10.86 2.14
CA MET A 18 26.18 9.59 2.77
C MET A 18 24.78 9.13 2.39
N LYS A 19 23.77 10.03 2.49
CA LYS A 19 22.41 9.75 2.06
C LYS A 19 22.36 9.33 0.60
N ASP A 20 22.99 10.10 -0.30
CA ASP A 20 23.00 9.83 -1.73
C ASP A 20 23.64 8.48 -2.06
N ALA A 21 24.66 8.08 -1.33
CA ALA A 21 25.29 6.77 -1.48
C ALA A 21 24.40 5.63 -0.95
N VAL A 22 23.79 5.81 0.22
CA VAL A 22 22.95 4.79 0.87
C VAL A 22 21.65 4.55 0.11
N VAL A 23 20.98 5.59 -0.40
CA VAL A 23 19.73 5.44 -1.15
C VAL A 23 19.91 5.04 -2.61
N ARG A 24 21.15 4.92 -3.09
CA ARG A 24 21.43 4.54 -4.47
C ARG A 24 20.84 3.16 -4.78
N PRO A 25 20.09 3.01 -5.90
CA PRO A 25 19.42 1.74 -6.23
C PRO A 25 20.37 0.56 -6.27
N LEU A 26 19.90 -0.61 -5.84
CA LEU A 26 20.67 -1.83 -5.89
C LEU A 26 20.96 -2.24 -7.34
N ALA A 27 22.14 -2.73 -7.58
CA ALA A 27 22.51 -3.46 -8.79
C ALA A 27 21.91 -4.89 -8.75
N PRO A 28 21.89 -5.63 -9.88
CA PRO A 28 21.51 -7.03 -9.92
C PRO A 28 22.25 -7.86 -8.87
N GLY A 29 21.53 -8.80 -8.22
CA GLY A 29 22.07 -9.62 -7.14
C GLY A 29 22.11 -8.90 -5.79
N TYR A 30 21.34 -7.85 -5.63
CA TYR A 30 21.23 -7.07 -4.38
C TYR A 30 22.57 -6.48 -3.91
N ARG A 31 23.41 -6.09 -4.84
CA ARG A 31 24.71 -5.47 -4.60
C ARG A 31 24.62 -3.96 -4.74
N MET A 32 25.52 -3.25 -4.06
CA MET A 32 25.74 -1.83 -4.31
C MET A 32 26.32 -1.61 -5.72
N GLN A 33 25.91 -0.53 -6.40
CA GLN A 33 26.45 -0.18 -7.70
C GLN A 33 27.95 0.18 -7.60
N LYS A 34 28.74 -0.34 -8.52
CA LYS A 34 30.20 -0.12 -8.56
C LYS A 34 30.63 1.25 -9.06
N ARG A 35 29.68 2.01 -9.68
CA ARG A 35 29.96 3.35 -10.21
C ARG A 35 29.07 4.40 -9.56
N TRP A 36 29.62 5.55 -9.29
CA TRP A 36 28.89 6.74 -8.87
C TRP A 36 28.11 7.34 -10.05
N ARG A 37 27.31 8.42 -9.79
CA ARG A 37 26.46 9.08 -10.80
C ARG A 37 27.24 9.70 -11.94
N ASP A 38 28.46 10.18 -11.67
CA ASP A 38 29.38 10.80 -12.63
C ASP A 38 30.31 9.80 -13.32
N GLY A 39 30.12 8.49 -13.09
CA GLY A 39 30.90 7.41 -13.69
C GLY A 39 32.14 7.00 -12.91
N ARG A 40 32.58 7.76 -11.88
CA ARG A 40 33.71 7.38 -11.02
C ARG A 40 33.49 6.04 -10.33
N PRO A 41 34.54 5.27 -10.00
CA PRO A 41 34.42 4.08 -9.17
C PRO A 41 33.80 4.43 -7.82
N MET A 42 32.83 3.65 -7.35
CA MET A 42 32.23 3.86 -6.04
C MET A 42 33.23 3.63 -4.91
N ALA A 43 34.24 2.81 -5.12
CA ALA A 43 35.33 2.59 -4.17
C ALA A 43 36.08 3.91 -3.87
N ASP A 44 36.39 4.70 -4.90
CA ASP A 44 37.07 5.98 -4.75
C ASP A 44 36.20 7.00 -4.02
N VAL A 45 34.92 7.03 -4.38
CA VAL A 45 33.92 7.88 -3.68
C VAL A 45 33.83 7.50 -2.22
N ALA A 46 33.70 6.21 -1.91
CA ALA A 46 33.62 5.71 -0.52
C ALA A 46 34.89 6.05 0.27
N ALA A 47 36.10 5.87 -0.30
CA ALA A 47 37.34 6.20 0.35
C ALA A 47 37.47 7.67 0.76
N GLY A 48 36.74 8.57 0.08
CA GLY A 48 36.71 9.99 0.39
C GLY A 48 36.00 10.33 1.73
N PHE A 49 35.16 9.44 2.27
CA PHE A 49 34.38 9.74 3.47
C PHE A 49 34.15 8.56 4.43
N VAL A 50 34.45 7.33 4.02
CA VAL A 50 34.36 6.12 4.87
C VAL A 50 35.76 5.59 5.14
N ARG A 51 36.12 5.43 6.41
CA ARG A 51 37.39 4.79 6.79
C ARG A 51 37.28 3.27 6.63
N PRO A 52 38.26 2.59 5.99
CA PRO A 52 38.33 1.14 6.04
C PRO A 52 38.67 0.65 7.46
N ASN A 53 38.53 -0.63 7.70
CA ASN A 53 39.06 -1.31 8.89
C ASN A 53 39.86 -2.57 8.46
N ASP A 54 40.33 -3.33 9.44
CA ASP A 54 41.15 -4.52 9.19
C ASP A 54 40.47 -5.63 8.38
N ARG A 55 39.12 -5.59 8.28
CA ARG A 55 38.32 -6.62 7.63
C ARG A 55 37.62 -6.16 6.35
N LEU A 56 37.34 -4.86 6.23
CA LEU A 56 36.49 -4.32 5.19
C LEU A 56 37.08 -3.03 4.60
N THR A 57 37.07 -2.94 3.29
CA THR A 57 37.36 -1.72 2.55
C THR A 57 36.30 -0.63 2.80
N ALA A 58 36.58 0.61 2.46
CA ALA A 58 35.61 1.70 2.51
C ALA A 58 34.35 1.40 1.70
N PHE A 59 34.50 0.78 0.52
CA PHE A 59 33.39 0.37 -0.33
C PHE A 59 32.51 -0.68 0.34
N GLU A 60 33.10 -1.74 0.89
CA GLU A 60 32.34 -2.82 1.54
C GLU A 60 31.57 -2.32 2.76
N ARG A 61 32.19 -1.43 3.55
CA ARG A 61 31.51 -0.79 4.69
C ARG A 61 30.32 0.05 4.23
N LEU A 62 30.45 0.83 3.15
CA LEU A 62 29.37 1.61 2.58
C LEU A 62 28.27 0.72 1.99
N GLU A 63 28.66 -0.39 1.33
CA GLU A 63 27.72 -1.38 0.78
C GLU A 63 26.80 -1.97 1.84
N ILE A 64 27.31 -2.23 3.07
CA ILE A 64 26.49 -2.70 4.19
C ILE A 64 25.32 -1.73 4.43
N TYR A 65 25.58 -0.42 4.54
CA TYR A 65 24.54 0.57 4.79
C TYR A 65 23.56 0.71 3.62
N ASN A 66 24.06 0.68 2.38
CA ASN A 66 23.23 0.70 1.19
C ASN A 66 22.29 -0.51 1.17
N ARG A 67 22.81 -1.72 1.40
CA ARG A 67 22.00 -2.95 1.43
C ARG A 67 21.00 -2.95 2.59
N MET A 68 21.41 -2.53 3.79
CA MET A 68 20.51 -2.44 4.96
C MET A 68 19.33 -1.50 4.68
N TYR A 69 19.57 -0.35 4.06
CA TYR A 69 18.51 0.57 3.68
C TYR A 69 17.53 -0.08 2.72
N TRP A 70 18.05 -0.66 1.63
CA TRP A 70 17.20 -1.25 0.59
C TRP A 70 16.45 -2.49 1.07
N PHE A 71 17.07 -3.35 1.83
CA PHE A 71 16.39 -4.53 2.40
C PHE A 71 15.26 -4.10 3.33
N ARG A 72 15.49 -3.14 4.21
CA ARG A 72 14.44 -2.66 5.10
C ARG A 72 13.25 -2.06 4.36
N ILE A 73 13.50 -1.28 3.32
CA ILE A 73 12.42 -0.69 2.52
C ILE A 73 11.69 -1.75 1.69
N ILE A 74 12.42 -2.71 1.10
CA ILE A 74 11.80 -3.81 0.34
C ILE A 74 11.01 -4.72 1.28
N ASP A 75 11.49 -5.00 2.48
CA ASP A 75 10.76 -5.79 3.48
C ASP A 75 9.45 -5.09 3.88
N SER A 76 9.51 -3.79 4.20
CA SER A 76 8.29 -3.01 4.50
C SER A 76 7.33 -2.96 3.31
N PHE A 77 7.84 -2.82 2.09
CA PHE A 77 7.04 -2.86 0.88
C PHE A 77 6.38 -4.23 0.67
N ASN A 78 7.06 -5.32 1.03
CA ASN A 78 6.51 -6.67 0.98
C ASN A 78 5.44 -6.91 2.07
N GLU A 79 5.64 -6.38 3.27
CA GLU A 79 4.66 -6.45 4.36
C GLU A 79 3.35 -5.72 4.00
N ASP A 80 3.45 -4.57 3.33
CA ASP A 80 2.31 -3.80 2.87
C ASP A 80 1.60 -4.40 1.64
N CYS A 81 2.33 -5.17 0.81
CA CYS A 81 1.85 -5.65 -0.49
C CYS A 81 1.95 -7.19 -0.68
N PRO A 82 1.51 -8.03 0.32
CA PRO A 82 1.64 -9.48 0.25
C PRO A 82 0.84 -10.10 -0.90
N GLY A 83 -0.33 -9.54 -1.23
CA GLY A 83 -1.14 -10.00 -2.36
C GLY A 83 -0.47 -9.72 -3.69
N LEU A 84 0.09 -8.54 -3.88
CA LEU A 84 0.86 -8.20 -5.08
C LEU A 84 2.09 -9.10 -5.22
N HIS A 85 2.79 -9.35 -4.12
CA HIS A 85 3.90 -10.30 -4.09
C HIS A 85 3.45 -11.70 -4.54
N ALA A 86 2.31 -12.18 -4.03
CA ALA A 86 1.76 -13.48 -4.41
C ALA A 86 1.33 -13.56 -5.89
N VAL A 87 0.85 -12.44 -6.48
CA VAL A 87 0.53 -12.36 -7.92
C VAL A 87 1.78 -12.50 -8.76
N LEU A 88 2.87 -11.82 -8.40
CA LEU A 88 4.07 -11.68 -9.22
C LEU A 88 5.10 -12.78 -8.96
N GLY A 89 5.21 -13.24 -7.71
CA GLY A 89 6.30 -14.07 -7.21
C GLY A 89 7.58 -13.27 -6.96
N ASP A 90 8.48 -13.85 -6.17
CA ASP A 90 9.65 -13.19 -5.56
C ASP A 90 10.45 -12.34 -6.56
N ARG A 91 11.00 -12.96 -7.61
CA ARG A 91 11.89 -12.28 -8.58
C ARG A 91 11.25 -11.06 -9.25
N LYS A 92 9.97 -11.16 -9.59
CA LYS A 92 9.28 -10.10 -10.32
C LYS A 92 8.86 -9.00 -9.39
N PHE A 93 8.41 -9.36 -8.19
CA PHE A 93 8.08 -8.43 -7.13
C PHE A 93 9.28 -7.58 -6.72
N ASP A 94 10.44 -8.20 -6.47
CA ASP A 94 11.67 -7.49 -6.10
C ASP A 94 12.10 -6.49 -7.18
N ARG A 95 12.02 -6.90 -8.45
CA ARG A 95 12.35 -6.00 -9.57
C ARG A 95 11.37 -4.82 -9.68
N LEU A 96 10.07 -5.08 -9.47
CA LEU A 96 9.06 -4.04 -9.38
C LEU A 96 9.36 -3.10 -8.20
N ALA A 97 9.64 -3.64 -7.02
CA ALA A 97 9.92 -2.87 -5.81
C ALA A 97 11.11 -1.93 -6.00
N VAL A 98 12.23 -2.43 -6.51
CA VAL A 98 13.41 -1.60 -6.80
C VAL A 98 13.11 -0.53 -7.84
N ALA A 99 12.42 -0.86 -8.93
CA ALA A 99 12.07 0.09 -9.98
C ALA A 99 11.12 1.19 -9.47
N TYR A 100 10.10 0.79 -8.72
CA TYR A 100 9.12 1.69 -8.11
C TYR A 100 9.79 2.63 -7.09
N LEU A 101 10.51 2.09 -6.11
CA LEU A 101 11.13 2.86 -5.05
C LEU A 101 12.28 3.76 -5.55
N THR A 102 12.89 3.43 -6.67
CA THR A 102 13.85 4.32 -7.34
C THR A 102 13.15 5.57 -7.88
N LYS A 103 11.94 5.43 -8.43
CA LYS A 103 11.16 6.52 -9.01
C LYS A 103 10.37 7.29 -7.95
N HIS A 104 9.87 6.57 -6.93
CA HIS A 104 9.07 7.08 -5.82
C HIS A 104 9.75 6.74 -4.47
N PRO A 105 10.91 7.37 -4.16
CA PRO A 105 11.61 7.11 -2.91
C PRO A 105 10.80 7.62 -1.72
N SER A 106 10.96 6.97 -0.56
CA SER A 106 10.38 7.49 0.68
C SER A 106 10.89 8.89 0.98
N ARG A 107 9.97 9.81 1.25
CA ARG A 107 10.25 11.22 1.61
C ARG A 107 9.87 11.56 3.03
N SER A 108 9.32 10.59 3.77
CA SER A 108 8.91 10.73 5.15
C SER A 108 9.78 9.87 6.06
N PHE A 109 9.86 10.23 7.32
CA PHE A 109 10.44 9.38 8.36
C PHE A 109 9.57 8.14 8.67
N THR A 110 8.28 8.19 8.28
CA THR A 110 7.38 7.04 8.31
C THR A 110 7.34 6.36 6.94
N LEU A 111 7.15 5.05 6.90
CA LEU A 111 6.98 4.29 5.66
C LEU A 111 5.51 4.16 5.22
N ARG A 112 4.59 4.81 5.94
CA ARG A 112 3.14 4.77 5.71
C ARG A 112 2.75 4.95 4.23
N ASN A 113 3.35 5.94 3.58
CA ASN A 113 2.97 6.31 2.22
C ASN A 113 3.81 5.60 1.14
N LEU A 114 4.49 4.51 1.51
CA LEU A 114 5.43 3.84 0.62
C LEU A 114 4.75 3.35 -0.67
N CYS A 115 3.52 2.84 -0.58
CA CYS A 115 2.76 2.28 -1.69
C CYS A 115 1.78 3.26 -2.36
N SER A 116 1.77 4.56 -1.97
CA SER A 116 0.76 5.54 -2.40
C SER A 116 0.65 5.75 -3.91
N HIS A 117 1.75 5.63 -4.65
CA HIS A 117 1.82 5.79 -6.11
C HIS A 117 1.95 4.47 -6.88
N LEU A 118 1.81 3.33 -6.19
CA LEU A 118 2.10 2.02 -6.77
C LEU A 118 1.16 1.65 -7.92
N GLU A 119 -0.15 1.92 -7.78
CA GLU A 119 -1.11 1.65 -8.85
C GLU A 119 -0.82 2.48 -10.10
N GLU A 120 -0.53 3.77 -9.93
CA GLU A 120 -0.18 4.67 -11.03
C GLU A 120 1.10 4.23 -11.72
N PHE A 121 2.11 3.81 -10.96
CA PHE A 121 3.35 3.28 -11.50
C PHE A 121 3.13 2.01 -12.31
N ILE A 122 2.33 1.06 -11.80
CA ILE A 122 2.01 -0.18 -12.53
C ILE A 122 1.24 0.13 -13.81
N ARG A 123 0.34 1.11 -13.79
CA ARG A 123 -0.40 1.56 -14.97
C ARG A 123 0.51 2.19 -16.03
N ALA A 124 1.46 3.01 -15.61
CA ALA A 124 2.41 3.68 -16.50
C ALA A 124 3.48 2.72 -17.05
N GLU A 125 3.88 1.72 -16.28
CA GLU A 125 4.95 0.79 -16.62
C GLU A 125 4.51 -0.69 -16.49
N PRO A 126 3.57 -1.17 -17.34
CA PRO A 126 2.99 -2.50 -17.23
C PRO A 126 3.99 -3.66 -17.41
N ARG A 127 5.17 -3.40 -17.98
CA ARG A 127 6.26 -4.38 -18.15
C ARG A 127 6.67 -5.06 -16.85
N TRP A 128 6.55 -4.37 -15.72
CA TRP A 128 6.93 -4.91 -14.41
C TRP A 128 5.95 -5.95 -13.88
N THR A 129 4.71 -5.94 -14.38
CA THR A 129 3.63 -6.80 -13.88
C THR A 129 3.02 -7.71 -14.94
N ALA A 130 3.32 -7.50 -16.23
CA ALA A 130 2.80 -8.34 -17.32
C ALA A 130 3.14 -9.83 -17.09
N PRO A 131 2.24 -10.79 -17.44
CA PRO A 131 0.95 -10.59 -18.11
C PRO A 131 -0.21 -10.29 -17.14
N HIS A 132 0.04 -10.07 -15.85
CA HIS A 132 -0.97 -9.95 -14.79
C HIS A 132 -1.28 -8.50 -14.39
N THR A 133 -0.99 -7.54 -15.27
CA THR A 133 -1.07 -6.10 -14.95
C THR A 133 -2.44 -5.66 -14.42
N ALA A 134 -3.53 -6.11 -15.02
CA ALA A 134 -4.88 -5.76 -14.57
C ALA A 134 -5.15 -6.22 -13.14
N LEU A 135 -4.83 -7.48 -12.82
CA LEU A 135 -4.95 -8.01 -11.45
C LEU A 135 -4.00 -7.30 -10.49
N ALA A 136 -2.75 -7.09 -10.88
CA ALA A 136 -1.75 -6.43 -10.05
C ALA A 136 -2.17 -5.00 -9.64
N ARG A 137 -2.76 -4.23 -10.58
CA ARG A 137 -3.31 -2.90 -10.29
C ARG A 137 -4.44 -2.94 -9.26
N GLU A 138 -5.37 -3.86 -9.41
CA GLU A 138 -6.50 -3.97 -8.47
C GLU A 138 -6.04 -4.45 -7.09
N VAL A 139 -5.07 -5.36 -7.02
CA VAL A 139 -4.46 -5.77 -5.76
C VAL A 139 -3.74 -4.61 -5.10
N ALA A 140 -2.92 -3.84 -5.83
CA ALA A 140 -2.25 -2.66 -5.28
C ALA A 140 -3.24 -1.61 -4.75
N ARG A 141 -4.35 -1.35 -5.47
CA ARG A 141 -5.43 -0.46 -4.99
C ARG A 141 -6.08 -0.98 -3.71
N PHE A 142 -6.31 -2.27 -3.62
CA PHE A 142 -6.92 -2.88 -2.45
C PHE A 142 -5.98 -2.86 -1.23
N GLU A 143 -4.70 -3.14 -1.43
CA GLU A 143 -3.70 -3.09 -0.36
C GLU A 143 -3.46 -1.66 0.12
N TRP A 144 -3.39 -0.68 -0.79
CA TRP A 144 -3.35 0.73 -0.40
C TRP A 144 -4.61 1.17 0.36
N ALA A 145 -5.79 0.69 -0.03
CA ALA A 145 -7.03 0.96 0.71
C ALA A 145 -7.00 0.43 2.16
N GLN A 146 -6.24 -0.64 2.44
CA GLN A 146 -6.06 -1.13 3.81
C GLN A 146 -5.24 -0.14 4.65
N THR A 147 -4.15 0.41 4.10
CA THR A 147 -3.35 1.44 4.76
C THR A 147 -4.20 2.67 5.07
N MET A 148 -4.95 3.17 4.09
CA MET A 148 -5.86 4.29 4.29
C MET A 148 -6.95 3.98 5.31
N GLY A 149 -7.53 2.79 5.26
CA GLY A 149 -8.56 2.34 6.20
C GLY A 149 -8.07 2.30 7.65
N PHE A 150 -6.81 1.96 7.87
CA PHE A 150 -6.21 1.90 9.20
C PHE A 150 -5.79 3.27 9.73
N ASP A 151 -5.17 4.10 8.91
CA ASP A 151 -4.45 5.29 9.36
C ASP A 151 -5.26 6.59 9.31
N GLU A 152 -6.27 6.69 8.43
CA GLU A 152 -7.02 7.93 8.27
C GLU A 152 -7.83 8.30 9.51
N ALA A 153 -7.82 9.58 9.87
CA ALA A 153 -8.55 10.08 11.05
C ALA A 153 -10.07 10.00 10.86
N ALA A 154 -10.78 9.57 11.90
CA ALA A 154 -12.23 9.60 11.90
C ALA A 154 -12.79 11.02 12.03
N ARG A 155 -13.93 11.27 11.40
CA ARG A 155 -14.75 12.47 11.59
C ARG A 155 -15.94 12.17 12.49
N PRO A 156 -16.57 13.20 13.13
CA PRO A 156 -17.81 12.99 13.86
C PRO A 156 -18.89 12.34 12.98
N VAL A 157 -19.49 11.27 13.51
CA VAL A 157 -20.55 10.52 12.81
C VAL A 157 -21.80 11.39 12.70
N ALA A 158 -22.51 11.30 11.58
CA ALA A 158 -23.80 11.96 11.39
C ALA A 158 -24.84 11.37 12.37
N LYS A 159 -25.54 12.26 13.08
CA LYS A 159 -26.55 11.88 14.07
C LYS A 159 -27.95 11.82 13.44
N PRO A 160 -28.91 11.06 14.00
CA PRO A 160 -30.29 11.06 13.53
C PRO A 160 -30.93 12.46 13.41
N ALA A 161 -30.59 13.38 14.32
CA ALA A 161 -31.04 14.77 14.26
C ALA A 161 -30.57 15.54 13.01
N ASP A 162 -29.45 15.16 12.41
CA ASP A 162 -28.93 15.78 11.19
C ASP A 162 -29.79 15.42 9.98
N PHE A 163 -30.41 14.25 9.99
CA PHE A 163 -31.33 13.79 8.95
C PHE A 163 -32.74 14.40 9.11
N ALA A 164 -33.22 14.55 10.36
CA ALA A 164 -34.55 15.05 10.65
C ALA A 164 -34.71 16.56 10.40
N ARG A 165 -33.64 17.34 10.51
CA ARG A 165 -33.64 18.81 10.43
C ARG A 165 -33.32 19.39 9.07
N THR A 166 -32.91 18.58 8.11
CA THR A 166 -32.44 19.07 6.79
C THR A 166 -33.19 18.36 5.68
N ASP A 167 -33.72 19.13 4.73
CA ASP A 167 -34.32 18.58 3.53
C ASP A 167 -33.30 17.66 2.80
N PRO A 168 -33.66 16.40 2.47
CA PRO A 168 -32.80 15.47 1.73
C PRO A 168 -32.24 16.04 0.42
N ALA A 169 -32.95 16.98 -0.21
CA ALA A 169 -32.50 17.68 -1.41
C ALA A 169 -31.33 18.63 -1.15
N ARG A 170 -31.10 19.03 0.10
CA ARG A 170 -30.04 19.94 0.55
C ARG A 170 -29.05 19.27 1.49
N LEU A 171 -29.36 18.06 1.97
CA LEU A 171 -28.46 17.34 2.88
C LEU A 171 -27.27 16.75 2.14
N HIS A 172 -26.07 17.19 2.54
CA HIS A 172 -24.80 16.65 2.07
C HIS A 172 -24.19 15.78 3.18
N LEU A 173 -24.12 14.50 2.90
CA LEU A 173 -23.39 13.54 3.71
C LEU A 173 -22.07 13.20 2.99
N SER A 174 -21.12 12.72 3.75
CA SER A 174 -19.87 12.16 3.24
C SER A 174 -19.57 10.84 3.93
N LEU A 175 -18.68 10.07 3.35
CA LEU A 175 -18.12 8.89 4.01
C LEU A 175 -17.01 9.31 4.96
N GLN A 176 -16.76 8.47 5.98
CA GLN A 176 -15.58 8.60 6.80
C GLN A 176 -14.32 8.52 5.93
N PRO A 177 -13.26 9.32 6.24
CA PRO A 177 -12.03 9.34 5.44
C PRO A 177 -11.34 7.97 5.34
N TYR A 178 -11.49 7.13 6.36
CA TYR A 178 -10.94 5.77 6.40
C TYR A 178 -11.74 4.76 5.56
N ILE A 179 -12.77 5.18 4.83
CA ILE A 179 -13.53 4.29 3.93
C ILE A 179 -13.07 4.46 2.51
N THR A 180 -12.62 3.37 1.91
CA THR A 180 -12.29 3.34 0.49
C THR A 180 -13.27 2.43 -0.25
N LEU A 181 -13.93 2.98 -1.26
CA LEU A 181 -14.83 2.24 -2.15
C LEU A 181 -14.08 1.73 -3.38
N LEU A 182 -14.17 0.45 -3.65
CA LEU A 182 -13.49 -0.20 -4.76
C LEU A 182 -14.49 -0.93 -5.66
N ALA A 183 -14.50 -0.58 -6.95
CA ALA A 183 -15.09 -1.40 -8.00
C ALA A 183 -13.98 -2.20 -8.65
N LEU A 184 -14.07 -3.52 -8.57
CA LEU A 184 -13.03 -4.45 -8.95
C LEU A 184 -13.55 -5.45 -9.99
N ALA A 185 -12.69 -5.83 -10.95
CA ALA A 185 -12.97 -6.88 -11.93
C ALA A 185 -12.57 -8.27 -11.43
N TYR A 186 -11.87 -8.33 -10.29
CA TYR A 186 -11.44 -9.57 -9.65
C TYR A 186 -11.85 -9.57 -8.18
N PRO A 187 -12.13 -10.74 -7.56
CA PRO A 187 -12.43 -10.88 -6.12
C PRO A 187 -11.16 -10.75 -5.28
N VAL A 188 -10.52 -9.57 -5.33
CA VAL A 188 -9.21 -9.27 -4.71
C VAL A 188 -9.26 -9.40 -3.20
N ASP A 189 -10.38 -9.04 -2.58
CA ASP A 189 -10.64 -9.19 -1.14
C ASP A 189 -10.42 -10.63 -0.69
N ARG A 190 -11.09 -11.59 -1.36
CA ARG A 190 -10.94 -13.03 -1.06
C ARG A 190 -9.51 -13.51 -1.32
N TYR A 191 -8.91 -13.03 -2.41
CA TYR A 191 -7.55 -13.41 -2.78
C TYR A 191 -6.53 -12.97 -1.74
N VAL A 192 -6.53 -11.69 -1.35
CA VAL A 192 -5.58 -11.15 -0.37
C VAL A 192 -5.78 -11.78 1.01
N ILE A 193 -7.03 -12.03 1.44
CA ILE A 193 -7.32 -12.76 2.68
C ILE A 193 -6.70 -14.17 2.63
N ALA A 194 -6.87 -14.90 1.51
CA ALA A 194 -6.31 -16.24 1.36
C ALA A 194 -4.77 -16.22 1.39
N VAL A 195 -4.13 -15.20 0.79
CA VAL A 195 -2.68 -15.01 0.85
C VAL A 195 -2.22 -14.77 2.28
N LYS A 196 -2.82 -13.81 2.99
CA LYS A 196 -2.48 -13.50 4.39
C LYS A 196 -2.64 -14.71 5.30
N LYS A 197 -3.76 -15.44 5.18
CA LYS A 197 -3.99 -16.67 5.96
C LYS A 197 -2.91 -17.72 5.69
N ARG A 198 -2.54 -17.93 4.43
CA ARG A 198 -1.43 -18.83 4.07
C ARG A 198 -0.12 -18.42 4.73
N ASP A 199 0.20 -17.12 4.70
CA ASP A 199 1.47 -16.61 5.21
C ASP A 199 1.54 -16.69 6.75
N THR A 200 0.42 -16.45 7.45
CA THR A 200 0.30 -16.70 8.90
C THR A 200 0.58 -18.18 9.23
N LEU A 201 -0.10 -19.11 8.55
CA LEU A 201 0.13 -20.55 8.76
C LEU A 201 1.57 -20.97 8.47
N ARG A 202 2.24 -20.33 7.50
CA ARG A 202 3.67 -20.60 7.22
C ARG A 202 4.58 -20.09 8.31
N ALA A 203 4.30 -18.91 8.86
CA ALA A 203 5.06 -18.34 9.97
C ALA A 203 4.93 -19.22 11.23
N GLU A 204 3.74 -19.64 11.56
CA GLU A 204 3.46 -20.57 12.67
C GLU A 204 4.20 -21.89 12.49
N ALA A 205 4.13 -22.49 11.30
CA ALA A 205 4.81 -23.75 11.00
C ALA A 205 6.34 -23.63 11.01
N SER A 206 6.91 -22.46 10.67
CA SER A 206 8.37 -22.25 10.72
C SER A 206 8.89 -22.05 12.14
N ASN A 207 8.03 -21.64 13.06
CA ASN A 207 8.37 -21.50 14.48
C ASN A 207 8.19 -22.82 15.26
N ALA A 208 7.53 -23.82 14.69
CA ALA A 208 7.39 -25.13 15.29
C ALA A 208 8.68 -25.94 15.11
N THR A 209 9.29 -26.37 16.21
CA THR A 209 10.53 -27.18 16.25
C THR A 209 10.33 -28.63 15.79
N THR A 210 9.12 -29.02 15.44
CA THR A 210 8.82 -30.37 14.96
C THR A 210 8.75 -30.41 13.43
N SER A 211 9.54 -31.30 12.85
CA SER A 211 9.57 -31.64 11.43
C SER A 211 8.22 -32.22 10.96
N GLY A 212 7.25 -31.35 10.69
CA GLY A 212 6.01 -31.70 10.01
C GLY A 212 6.17 -31.66 8.50
N PRO A 213 5.31 -32.36 7.74
CA PRO A 213 5.53 -32.61 6.33
C PRO A 213 5.63 -31.34 5.48
N THR A 214 6.67 -31.28 4.70
CA THR A 214 7.11 -30.24 3.77
C THR A 214 6.06 -29.85 2.69
N ALA A 215 4.95 -30.55 2.60
CA ALA A 215 3.92 -30.38 1.57
C ALA A 215 3.02 -29.13 1.75
N ALA A 216 2.75 -28.69 2.99
CA ALA A 216 1.98 -27.47 3.26
C ALA A 216 2.74 -26.20 2.86
N ARG A 217 4.05 -26.28 2.79
CA ARG A 217 5.00 -25.18 2.54
C ARG A 217 4.96 -24.65 1.10
N LYS A 218 4.42 -25.37 0.13
CA LYS A 218 4.51 -25.05 -1.32
C LYS A 218 3.21 -24.63 -2.00
N ARG A 219 2.08 -24.63 -1.32
CA ARG A 219 0.81 -24.35 -1.98
C ARG A 219 0.64 -22.87 -2.27
N ARG A 220 0.84 -22.48 -3.53
CA ARG A 220 0.55 -21.10 -4.00
C ARG A 220 -0.96 -20.88 -3.98
N VAL A 221 -1.39 -19.71 -3.51
CA VAL A 221 -2.79 -19.30 -3.69
C VAL A 221 -3.01 -19.06 -5.18
N ALA A 222 -4.01 -19.70 -5.76
CA ALA A 222 -4.33 -19.55 -7.18
C ALA A 222 -4.79 -18.10 -7.45
N ARG A 223 -4.34 -17.53 -8.56
CA ARG A 223 -4.80 -16.22 -9.00
C ARG A 223 -6.29 -16.28 -9.30
N PRO A 224 -7.08 -15.29 -8.88
CA PRO A 224 -8.51 -15.30 -9.07
C PRO A 224 -8.88 -15.13 -10.56
N ARG A 225 -9.98 -15.74 -10.97
CA ARG A 225 -10.63 -15.45 -12.24
C ARG A 225 -11.39 -14.14 -12.16
N ARG A 226 -11.74 -13.54 -13.29
CA ARG A 226 -12.56 -12.32 -13.34
C ARG A 226 -13.94 -12.61 -12.74
N GLU A 227 -14.28 -11.84 -11.72
CA GLU A 227 -15.58 -11.82 -11.05
C GLU A 227 -15.75 -10.38 -10.53
N ARG A 228 -16.60 -9.61 -11.20
CA ARG A 228 -16.83 -8.21 -10.81
C ARG A 228 -17.42 -8.15 -9.40
N CYS A 229 -16.82 -7.32 -8.56
CA CYS A 229 -17.32 -7.08 -7.21
C CYS A 229 -17.10 -5.62 -6.77
N TRP A 230 -17.87 -5.20 -5.77
CA TRP A 230 -17.79 -3.89 -5.16
C TRP A 230 -17.50 -4.08 -3.67
N VAL A 231 -16.47 -3.40 -3.19
CA VAL A 231 -15.97 -3.60 -1.82
C VAL A 231 -15.79 -2.24 -1.15
N ALA A 232 -16.26 -2.11 0.08
CA ALA A 232 -15.87 -1.05 0.98
C ALA A 232 -14.79 -1.61 1.94
N VAL A 233 -13.61 -1.02 1.90
CA VAL A 233 -12.59 -1.22 2.92
C VAL A 233 -12.85 -0.20 4.01
N HIS A 234 -13.01 -0.64 5.25
CA HIS A 234 -13.31 0.23 6.39
C HIS A 234 -12.76 -0.36 7.68
N ARG A 235 -12.85 0.39 8.78
CA ARG A 235 -12.50 -0.12 10.10
C ARG A 235 -13.65 0.03 11.10
N VAL A 236 -13.65 -0.84 12.09
CA VAL A 236 -14.44 -0.71 13.33
C VAL A 236 -13.50 -1.05 14.48
N ASP A 237 -13.43 -0.20 15.50
CA ASP A 237 -12.57 -0.40 16.67
C ASP A 237 -11.12 -0.77 16.34
N ASN A 238 -10.53 -0.05 15.39
CA ASN A 238 -9.18 -0.26 14.85
C ASN A 238 -8.94 -1.64 14.18
N VAL A 239 -10.00 -2.36 13.84
CA VAL A 239 -9.93 -3.59 13.04
C VAL A 239 -10.45 -3.32 11.65
N LEU A 240 -9.68 -3.75 10.64
CA LEU A 240 -10.06 -3.61 9.23
C LEU A 240 -11.08 -4.67 8.81
N TYR A 241 -12.08 -4.22 8.07
CA TYR A 241 -13.13 -5.05 7.48
C TYR A 241 -13.28 -4.77 5.99
N TYR A 242 -13.71 -5.78 5.24
CA TYR A 242 -13.97 -5.71 3.81
C TYR A 242 -15.42 -6.10 3.56
N LYS A 243 -16.26 -5.10 3.33
CA LYS A 243 -17.68 -5.35 3.11
C LYS A 243 -17.99 -5.36 1.63
N ARG A 244 -18.46 -6.49 1.12
CA ARG A 244 -19.03 -6.55 -0.23
C ARG A 244 -20.33 -5.80 -0.28
N LEU A 245 -20.51 -5.02 -1.34
CA LEU A 245 -21.66 -4.16 -1.59
C LEU A 245 -22.43 -4.66 -2.82
N GLU A 246 -23.72 -4.47 -2.79
CA GLU A 246 -24.52 -4.53 -4.00
C GLU A 246 -24.18 -3.37 -4.94
N PRO A 247 -24.27 -3.56 -6.28
CA PRO A 247 -23.93 -2.50 -7.23
C PRO A 247 -24.67 -1.19 -7.00
N ALA A 248 -25.95 -1.25 -6.60
CA ALA A 248 -26.76 -0.08 -6.31
C ALA A 248 -26.29 0.64 -5.05
N ALA A 249 -26.05 -0.10 -3.96
CA ALA A 249 -25.50 0.43 -2.70
C ALA A 249 -24.13 1.10 -2.93
N TYR A 250 -23.26 0.47 -3.72
CA TYR A 250 -21.98 1.08 -4.11
C TYR A 250 -22.17 2.41 -4.84
N ARG A 251 -23.09 2.51 -5.81
CA ARG A 251 -23.34 3.76 -6.54
C ARG A 251 -23.87 4.88 -5.64
N ILE A 252 -24.71 4.55 -4.66
CA ILE A 252 -25.20 5.53 -3.67
C ILE A 252 -24.04 6.03 -2.83
N LEU A 253 -23.23 5.13 -2.26
CA LEU A 253 -22.06 5.51 -1.46
C LEU A 253 -21.04 6.33 -2.26
N ALA A 254 -20.77 5.94 -3.51
CA ALA A 254 -19.88 6.70 -4.41
C ALA A 254 -20.42 8.11 -4.67
N ALA A 255 -21.72 8.25 -4.90
CA ALA A 255 -22.34 9.55 -5.10
C ALA A 255 -22.28 10.45 -3.85
N LEU A 256 -22.43 9.88 -2.64
CA LEU A 256 -22.23 10.59 -1.38
C LEU A 256 -20.77 11.00 -1.21
N HIS A 257 -19.82 10.11 -1.54
CA HIS A 257 -18.39 10.40 -1.51
C HIS A 257 -18.03 11.58 -2.43
N ASP A 258 -18.61 11.60 -3.64
CA ASP A 258 -18.45 12.68 -4.62
C ASP A 258 -19.15 13.99 -4.20
N GLY A 259 -19.87 13.99 -3.08
CA GLY A 259 -20.52 15.17 -2.50
C GLY A 259 -21.88 15.51 -3.09
N ARG A 260 -22.54 14.57 -3.73
CA ARG A 260 -23.94 14.76 -4.15
C ARG A 260 -24.86 14.86 -2.94
N THR A 261 -25.97 15.57 -3.07
CA THR A 261 -27.01 15.60 -2.05
C THR A 261 -27.62 14.21 -1.83
N LEU A 262 -28.20 13.99 -0.66
CA LEU A 262 -28.80 12.68 -0.33
C LEU A 262 -29.80 12.21 -1.40
N SER A 263 -30.71 13.09 -1.83
CA SER A 263 -31.67 12.76 -2.89
C SER A 263 -31.00 12.33 -4.20
N ARG A 264 -29.98 13.09 -4.65
CA ARG A 264 -29.25 12.75 -5.88
C ARG A 264 -28.42 11.47 -5.73
N ALA A 265 -27.91 11.19 -4.57
CA ALA A 265 -27.18 9.95 -4.28
C ALA A 265 -28.11 8.75 -4.34
N ILE A 266 -29.31 8.82 -3.75
CA ILE A 266 -30.31 7.74 -3.82
C ILE A 266 -30.70 7.46 -5.30
N VAL A 267 -30.93 8.50 -6.10
CA VAL A 267 -31.22 8.35 -7.55
C VAL A 267 -30.07 7.66 -8.29
N ALA A 268 -28.82 7.88 -7.89
CA ALA A 268 -27.65 7.21 -8.48
C ALA A 268 -27.64 5.69 -8.24
N GLY A 269 -28.39 5.18 -7.27
CA GLY A 269 -28.63 3.75 -7.05
C GLY A 269 -29.24 3.06 -8.27
N GLY A 270 -30.00 3.81 -9.10
CA GLY A 270 -30.56 3.34 -10.36
C GLY A 270 -31.98 2.79 -10.22
N ARG A 271 -32.55 2.44 -11.38
CA ARG A 271 -33.92 1.88 -11.46
C ARG A 271 -33.99 0.52 -10.76
N GLY A 272 -35.10 0.23 -10.06
CA GLY A 272 -35.35 -1.02 -9.36
C GLY A 272 -34.87 -1.05 -7.90
N VAL A 273 -34.27 0.02 -7.40
CA VAL A 273 -33.96 0.16 -5.97
C VAL A 273 -35.25 0.55 -5.23
N THR A 274 -35.63 -0.26 -4.27
CA THR A 274 -36.83 0.00 -3.45
C THR A 274 -36.52 0.91 -2.26
N PRO A 275 -37.53 1.68 -1.74
CA PRO A 275 -37.35 2.48 -0.52
C PRO A 275 -36.88 1.64 0.68
N ALA A 276 -37.39 0.40 0.80
CA ALA A 276 -36.99 -0.51 1.89
C ALA A 276 -35.49 -0.87 1.81
N GLN A 277 -34.99 -1.19 0.62
CA GLN A 277 -33.55 -1.46 0.44
C GLN A 277 -32.69 -0.25 0.82
N VAL A 278 -33.10 0.96 0.43
CA VAL A 278 -32.40 2.20 0.79
C VAL A 278 -32.38 2.36 2.31
N GLN A 279 -33.51 2.15 2.97
CA GLN A 279 -33.63 2.23 4.42
C GLN A 279 -32.70 1.23 5.13
N ASP A 280 -32.67 -0.03 4.67
CA ASP A 280 -31.81 -1.08 5.22
C ASP A 280 -30.32 -0.73 5.07
N TRP A 281 -29.92 -0.24 3.91
CA TRP A 281 -28.54 0.17 3.67
C TRP A 281 -28.13 1.35 4.54
N PHE A 282 -28.98 2.38 4.64
CA PHE A 282 -28.69 3.54 5.48
C PHE A 282 -28.67 3.19 6.98
N ALA A 283 -29.58 2.34 7.44
CA ALA A 283 -29.57 1.83 8.81
C ALA A 283 -28.26 1.08 9.12
N LEU A 284 -27.80 0.23 8.18
CA LEU A 284 -26.53 -0.48 8.31
C LEU A 284 -25.33 0.49 8.32
N TRP A 285 -25.28 1.46 7.40
CA TRP A 285 -24.18 2.41 7.32
C TRP A 285 -24.12 3.34 8.53
N ALA A 286 -25.27 3.73 9.07
CA ALA A 286 -25.38 4.48 10.31
C ALA A 286 -24.86 3.66 11.51
N LYS A 287 -25.29 2.38 11.62
CA LYS A 287 -24.79 1.45 12.65
C LYS A 287 -23.28 1.26 12.59
N LEU A 288 -22.70 1.21 11.39
CA LEU A 288 -21.25 1.09 11.16
C LEU A 288 -20.50 2.43 11.32
N GLY A 289 -21.21 3.54 11.56
CA GLY A 289 -20.60 4.87 11.69
C GLY A 289 -19.97 5.40 10.40
N TRP A 290 -20.43 4.94 9.23
CA TRP A 290 -19.81 5.28 7.95
C TRP A 290 -20.06 6.70 7.48
N LEU A 291 -21.18 7.29 7.92
CA LEU A 291 -21.65 8.58 7.42
C LEU A 291 -21.21 9.72 8.35
N CYS A 292 -20.69 10.78 7.78
CA CYS A 292 -20.39 12.03 8.46
C CYS A 292 -20.96 13.22 7.69
N ARG A 293 -21.13 14.37 8.36
CA ARG A 293 -21.53 15.61 7.69
C ARG A 293 -20.35 16.11 6.85
N ARG A 294 -20.65 16.56 5.65
CA ARG A 294 -19.68 17.30 4.85
C ARG A 294 -19.60 18.73 5.42
N LYS A 295 -18.39 19.18 5.74
CA LYS A 295 -18.14 20.58 6.09
C LYS A 295 -18.28 21.45 4.86
#